data_66a87b950faff9531df608dbc6ea6c0c
#
_entry.id   66a87b950faff9531df608dbc6ea6c0c
#
_cell.length_a   1.000
_cell.length_b   1.000
_cell.length_c   1.000
_cell.angle_alpha   90.00
_cell.angle_beta   90.00
_cell.angle_gamma   90.00
#
_symmetry.space_group_name_H-M   'P 1'
#
loop_
_entity.id
_entity.type
_entity.pdbx_description
1 polymer ?
#
loop_
_entity_poly.entity_id
_entity_poly.type
_entity_poly.pdbx_seq_one_letter_code
_entity_poly.pdbx_strand_id
1 'polypeptide(L)'
;MKRIITIQDISCIGKCSLTVALPIISAMGVETAIVPTAVLSTHTNFSNFTFRDLTEDMPSIKDVWVKEGFKFDAIYTGYIGTLEQIDIVSDYFKTFNNPHGYIIVDPAMADNGKLYTGFDMAFAKKMTTLCSDADIILPNISEAAFITNTPY
;
A
#
# COMPACT_ATOMS: atom_id res chain seq x y z
N MET A 1 10.94 0.89 -20.74
CA MET A 1 10.66 -0.09 -19.66
C MET A 1 9.45 0.44 -18.91
N LYS A 2 8.50 -0.41 -18.52
CA LYS A 2 7.38 -0.01 -17.66
C LYS A 2 7.91 0.30 -16.26
N ARG A 3 7.36 1.34 -15.63
CA ARG A 3 7.73 1.76 -14.28
C ARG A 3 6.49 1.92 -13.42
N ILE A 4 6.50 1.36 -12.23
CA ILE A 4 5.39 1.47 -11.28
C ILE A 4 5.83 2.06 -9.95
N ILE A 5 4.87 2.64 -9.22
CA ILE A 5 5.05 2.97 -7.80
C ILE A 5 4.53 1.79 -6.98
N THR A 6 5.28 1.35 -5.96
CA THR A 6 4.77 0.46 -4.92
C THR A 6 4.79 1.18 -3.57
N ILE A 7 3.66 1.18 -2.86
CA ILE A 7 3.45 1.87 -1.58
C ILE A 7 3.13 0.81 -0.53
N GLN A 8 4.10 0.42 0.28
CA GLN A 8 3.94 -0.61 1.32
C GLN A 8 5.10 -0.59 2.32
N ASP A 9 4.96 -1.30 3.43
CA ASP A 9 5.99 -1.41 4.45
C ASP A 9 7.20 -2.25 4.00
N ILE A 10 8.32 -2.03 4.69
CA ILE A 10 9.51 -2.86 4.61
C ILE A 10 9.58 -3.72 5.87
N SER A 11 9.17 -4.97 5.77
CA SER A 11 9.47 -5.99 6.78
C SER A 11 10.83 -6.63 6.48
N CYS A 12 11.85 -6.37 7.32
CA CYS A 12 13.23 -6.80 7.06
C CYS A 12 13.39 -8.33 7.00
N ILE A 13 12.59 -9.06 7.77
CA ILE A 13 12.51 -10.52 7.74
C ILE A 13 11.04 -10.93 7.67
N GLY A 14 10.74 -12.00 6.92
CA GLY A 14 9.43 -12.64 6.88
C GLY A 14 8.83 -12.82 5.48
N LYS A 15 9.52 -12.36 4.44
CA LYS A 15 9.08 -12.52 3.04
C LYS A 15 7.65 -12.05 2.83
N CYS A 16 7.37 -10.81 3.21
CA CYS A 16 6.07 -10.16 3.05
C CYS A 16 6.25 -8.71 2.60
N SER A 17 5.18 -8.07 2.21
CA SER A 17 5.14 -6.68 1.76
C SER A 17 6.21 -6.39 0.68
N LEU A 18 6.97 -5.32 0.80
CA LEU A 18 7.93 -4.91 -0.20
C LEU A 18 9.03 -5.94 -0.48
N THR A 19 9.46 -6.71 0.53
CA THR A 19 10.51 -7.72 0.36
C THR A 19 10.07 -8.93 -0.48
N VAL A 20 8.78 -9.07 -0.75
CA VAL A 20 8.19 -10.03 -1.72
C VAL A 20 7.82 -9.31 -3.02
N ALA A 21 7.11 -8.20 -2.95
CA ALA A 21 6.61 -7.49 -4.13
C ALA A 21 7.76 -7.03 -5.05
N LEU A 22 8.79 -6.38 -4.50
CA LEU A 22 9.89 -5.83 -5.26
C LEU A 22 10.64 -6.86 -6.11
N PRO A 23 11.13 -7.99 -5.56
CA PRO A 23 11.86 -8.97 -6.37
C PRO A 23 10.98 -9.62 -7.44
N ILE A 24 9.69 -9.86 -7.16
CA ILE A 24 8.78 -10.47 -8.13
C ILE A 24 8.52 -9.50 -9.29
N ILE A 25 8.18 -8.25 -9.00
CA ILE A 25 7.90 -7.24 -10.01
C ILE A 25 9.15 -6.97 -10.86
N SER A 26 10.33 -6.87 -10.20
CA SER A 26 11.61 -6.68 -10.90
C SER A 26 11.96 -7.87 -11.82
N ALA A 27 11.70 -9.09 -11.37
CA ALA A 27 11.91 -10.29 -12.18
C ALA A 27 11.00 -10.34 -13.43
N MET A 28 9.85 -9.65 -13.39
CA MET A 28 8.96 -9.48 -14.54
C MET A 28 9.41 -8.37 -15.51
N GLY A 29 10.56 -7.73 -15.26
CA GLY A 29 11.11 -6.68 -16.13
C GLY A 29 10.45 -5.31 -15.94
N VAL A 30 9.78 -5.06 -14.80
CA VAL A 30 9.15 -3.79 -14.46
C VAL A 30 10.03 -3.04 -13.45
N GLU A 31 10.34 -1.79 -13.76
CA GLU A 31 11.04 -0.90 -12.81
C GLU A 31 10.09 -0.51 -11.68
N THR A 32 10.54 -0.65 -10.43
CA THR A 32 9.72 -0.41 -9.26
C THR A 32 10.27 0.75 -8.43
N ALA A 33 9.55 1.86 -8.41
CA ALA A 33 9.79 2.97 -7.50
C ALA A 33 9.08 2.71 -6.16
N ILE A 34 9.75 2.98 -5.06
CA ILE A 34 9.32 2.55 -3.73
C ILE A 34 8.93 3.77 -2.88
N VAL A 35 7.73 3.70 -2.28
CA VAL A 35 7.28 4.60 -1.21
C VAL A 35 7.06 3.76 0.05
N PRO A 36 8.02 3.71 0.98
CA PRO A 36 7.86 2.91 2.19
C PRO A 36 6.91 3.60 3.16
N THR A 37 5.92 2.85 3.68
CA THR A 37 4.98 3.32 4.71
C THR A 37 5.54 3.16 6.11
N ALA A 38 6.35 2.15 6.32
CA ALA A 38 7.04 1.86 7.58
C ALA A 38 8.25 0.95 7.35
N VAL A 39 9.14 0.88 8.33
CA VAL A 39 10.19 -0.14 8.41
C VAL A 39 9.99 -0.94 9.68
N LEU A 40 9.90 -2.26 9.54
CA LEU A 40 9.78 -3.21 10.64
C LEU A 40 10.98 -4.16 10.64
N SER A 41 11.48 -4.53 11.82
CA SER A 41 12.54 -5.54 11.93
C SER A 41 12.08 -6.93 11.45
N THR A 42 10.81 -7.24 11.69
CA THR A 42 10.09 -8.44 11.25
C THR A 42 8.64 -8.05 10.98
N HIS A 43 7.82 -8.92 10.38
CA HIS A 43 6.37 -8.66 10.33
C HIS A 43 5.69 -8.85 11.69
N THR A 44 4.49 -8.34 11.84
CA THR A 44 3.75 -8.23 13.11
C THR A 44 3.29 -9.57 13.72
N ASN A 45 3.42 -10.70 13.02
CA ASN A 45 3.13 -12.03 13.59
C ASN A 45 4.24 -12.56 14.50
N PHE A 46 5.42 -11.94 14.51
CA PHE A 46 6.45 -12.24 15.50
C PHE A 46 6.12 -11.57 16.83
N SER A 47 6.50 -12.23 17.93
CA SER A 47 6.24 -11.73 19.30
C SER A 47 6.99 -10.43 19.64
N ASN A 48 8.10 -10.17 18.96
CA ASN A 48 8.92 -8.97 19.13
C ASN A 48 9.28 -8.38 17.76
N PHE A 49 9.01 -7.11 17.58
CA PHE A 49 9.43 -6.36 16.39
C PHE A 49 9.65 -4.89 16.75
N THR A 50 10.50 -4.23 15.98
CA THR A 50 10.60 -2.78 15.98
C THR A 50 9.75 -2.22 14.85
N PHE A 51 9.21 -1.03 15.04
CA PHE A 51 8.39 -0.34 14.05
C PHE A 51 8.81 1.12 13.94
N ARG A 52 9.11 1.56 12.74
CA ARG A 52 9.36 2.97 12.41
C ARG A 52 8.32 3.40 11.37
N ASP A 53 7.43 4.28 11.75
CA ASP A 53 6.49 4.94 10.85
C ASP A 53 7.22 5.92 9.93
N LEU A 54 6.82 6.00 8.66
CA LEU A 54 7.41 6.87 7.65
C LEU A 54 6.38 7.82 7.03
N THR A 55 5.28 8.08 7.72
CA THR A 55 4.20 8.97 7.24
C THR A 55 4.75 10.33 6.82
N GLU A 56 5.64 10.93 7.63
CA GLU A 56 6.23 12.25 7.37
C GLU A 56 7.16 12.27 6.15
N ASP A 57 7.75 11.12 5.79
CA ASP A 57 8.68 11.01 4.66
C ASP A 57 7.96 10.91 3.30
N MET A 58 6.76 10.34 3.27
CA MET A 58 6.04 10.05 2.03
C MET A 58 5.76 11.29 1.16
N PRO A 59 5.30 12.43 1.71
CA PRO A 59 5.07 13.62 0.89
C PRO A 59 6.34 14.16 0.23
N SER A 60 7.47 14.14 0.94
CA SER A 60 8.74 14.66 0.42
C SER A 60 9.27 13.82 -0.75
N ILE A 61 9.08 12.50 -0.72
CA ILE A 61 9.40 11.60 -1.84
C ILE A 61 8.57 11.99 -3.07
N LYS A 62 7.26 12.18 -2.90
CA LYS A 62 6.36 12.59 -3.97
C LYS A 62 6.80 13.92 -4.60
N ASP A 63 7.11 14.92 -3.77
CA ASP A 63 7.47 16.25 -4.22
C ASP A 63 8.76 16.25 -5.06
N VAL A 64 9.74 15.45 -4.69
CA VAL A 64 10.95 15.25 -5.49
C VAL A 64 10.61 14.62 -6.84
N TRP A 65 9.78 13.58 -6.86
CA TRP A 65 9.42 12.91 -8.11
C TRP A 65 8.62 13.80 -9.06
N VAL A 66 7.78 14.67 -8.52
CA VAL A 66 7.07 15.70 -9.31
C VAL A 66 8.06 16.69 -9.92
N LYS A 67 9.01 17.21 -9.14
CA LYS A 67 10.05 18.16 -9.60
C LYS A 67 10.93 17.56 -10.70
N GLU A 68 11.30 16.29 -10.55
CA GLU A 68 12.12 15.55 -11.53
C GLU A 68 11.30 15.09 -12.77
N GLY A 69 9.98 15.26 -12.74
CA GLY A 69 9.11 14.93 -13.87
C GLY A 69 8.93 13.43 -14.10
N PHE A 70 9.13 12.58 -13.09
CA PHE A 70 8.94 11.14 -13.21
C PHE A 70 7.49 10.80 -13.59
N LYS A 71 7.35 9.77 -14.44
CA LYS A 71 6.06 9.22 -14.88
C LYS A 71 6.01 7.74 -14.57
N PHE A 72 4.80 7.26 -14.29
CA PHE A 72 4.56 5.88 -13.88
C PHE A 72 3.42 5.26 -14.69
N ASP A 73 3.50 3.96 -14.91
CA ASP A 73 2.50 3.19 -15.65
C ASP A 73 1.46 2.55 -14.71
N ALA A 74 1.77 2.42 -13.43
CA ALA A 74 0.81 1.97 -12.41
C ALA A 74 1.24 2.38 -11.00
N ILE A 75 0.27 2.31 -10.08
CA ILE A 75 0.49 2.42 -8.63
C ILE A 75 -0.06 1.17 -7.99
N TYR A 76 0.72 0.52 -7.15
CA TYR A 76 0.33 -0.68 -6.40
C TYR A 76 0.53 -0.44 -4.91
N THR A 77 -0.52 -0.61 -4.12
CA THR A 77 -0.45 -0.48 -2.66
C THR A 77 -0.46 -1.84 -1.98
N GLY A 78 0.18 -1.91 -0.82
CA GLY A 78 0.04 -2.99 0.16
C GLY A 78 -0.29 -2.39 1.52
N TYR A 79 0.45 -2.73 2.57
CA TYR A 79 0.17 -2.26 3.92
C TYR A 79 0.29 -0.73 4.05
N ILE A 80 -0.79 -0.12 4.52
CA ILE A 80 -0.92 1.29 4.88
C ILE A 80 -1.29 1.33 6.36
N GLY A 81 -0.50 2.03 7.19
CA GLY A 81 -0.58 1.89 8.65
C GLY A 81 -1.54 2.86 9.33
N THR A 82 -1.89 4.00 8.72
CA THR A 82 -2.66 5.06 9.36
C THR A 82 -3.70 5.70 8.44
N LEU A 83 -4.69 6.38 9.04
CA LEU A 83 -5.67 7.16 8.28
C LEU A 83 -5.02 8.28 7.47
N GLU A 84 -3.98 8.90 8.02
CA GLU A 84 -3.20 9.94 7.34
C GLU A 84 -2.48 9.39 6.12
N GLN A 85 -1.88 8.19 6.23
CA GLN A 85 -1.25 7.54 5.08
C GLN A 85 -2.25 7.25 3.95
N ILE A 86 -3.51 6.90 4.28
CA ILE A 86 -4.55 6.71 3.25
C ILE A 86 -4.79 8.01 2.48
N ASP A 87 -4.81 9.17 3.16
CA ASP A 87 -4.96 10.47 2.50
C ASP A 87 -3.76 10.78 1.60
N ILE A 88 -2.55 10.52 2.09
CA ILE A 88 -1.32 10.69 1.31
C ILE A 88 -1.32 9.79 0.07
N VAL A 89 -1.73 8.53 0.20
CA VAL A 89 -1.82 7.59 -0.93
C VAL A 89 -2.86 8.05 -1.96
N SER A 90 -4.02 8.54 -1.52
CA SER A 90 -5.00 9.14 -2.43
C SER A 90 -4.42 10.34 -3.20
N ASP A 91 -3.56 11.13 -2.57
CA ASP A 91 -2.84 12.22 -3.21
C ASP A 91 -1.80 11.73 -4.24
N TYR A 92 -1.10 10.62 -3.96
CA TYR A 92 -0.25 9.93 -4.95
C TYR A 92 -1.06 9.50 -6.18
N PHE A 93 -2.27 8.93 -5.99
CA PHE A 93 -3.14 8.54 -7.10
C PHE A 93 -3.48 9.72 -8.00
N LYS A 94 -3.84 10.85 -7.41
CA LYS A 94 -4.18 12.08 -8.15
C LYS A 94 -2.97 12.68 -8.86
N THR A 95 -1.81 12.71 -8.17
CA THR A 95 -0.57 13.34 -8.65
C THR A 95 0.03 12.58 -9.83
N PHE A 96 0.04 11.24 -9.76
CA PHE A 96 0.66 10.38 -10.76
C PHE A 96 -0.37 9.64 -11.62
N ASN A 97 -1.59 10.18 -11.71
CA ASN A 97 -2.64 9.64 -12.57
C ASN A 97 -2.14 9.52 -14.02
N ASN A 98 -2.28 8.31 -14.57
CA ASN A 98 -1.96 8.01 -15.95
C ASN A 98 -3.21 7.42 -16.63
N PRO A 99 -3.79 8.08 -17.64
CA PRO A 99 -5.01 7.61 -18.31
C PRO A 99 -4.88 6.20 -18.94
N HIS A 100 -3.67 5.73 -19.11
CA HIS A 100 -3.35 4.39 -19.66
C HIS A 100 -2.69 3.49 -18.63
N GLY A 101 -2.64 3.91 -17.39
CA GLY A 101 -2.07 3.18 -16.26
C GLY A 101 -3.13 2.47 -15.43
N TYR A 102 -2.70 1.88 -14.32
CA TYR A 102 -3.59 1.20 -13.38
C TYR A 102 -3.28 1.63 -11.94
N ILE A 103 -4.34 1.83 -11.17
CA ILE A 103 -4.30 1.92 -9.72
C ILE A 103 -4.74 0.57 -9.16
N ILE A 104 -3.85 -0.10 -8.44
CA ILE A 104 -4.07 -1.44 -7.87
C ILE A 104 -3.99 -1.32 -6.37
N VAL A 105 -5.07 -1.64 -5.66
CA VAL A 105 -5.13 -1.56 -4.20
C VAL A 105 -5.26 -2.96 -3.60
N ASP A 106 -4.24 -3.34 -2.83
CA ASP A 106 -4.32 -4.42 -1.85
C ASP A 106 -4.74 -3.78 -0.53
N PRO A 107 -5.98 -4.02 -0.05
CA PRO A 107 -6.49 -3.35 1.14
C PRO A 107 -5.99 -3.95 2.46
N ALA A 108 -4.80 -4.48 2.51
CA ALA A 108 -4.11 -5.19 3.60
C ALA A 108 -4.48 -4.70 5.02
N MET A 109 -5.69 -5.04 5.51
CA MET A 109 -6.23 -4.55 6.78
C MET A 109 -6.85 -5.64 7.67
N ALA A 110 -7.13 -6.82 7.15
CA ALA A 110 -7.87 -7.85 7.87
C ALA A 110 -7.48 -9.26 7.45
N ASP A 111 -7.64 -10.22 8.35
CA ASP A 111 -7.56 -11.65 8.06
C ASP A 111 -8.39 -12.45 9.07
N ASN A 112 -8.86 -13.67 8.69
CA ASN A 112 -9.66 -14.55 9.54
C ASN A 112 -10.87 -13.85 10.18
N GLY A 113 -11.56 -12.98 9.44
CA GLY A 113 -12.74 -12.24 9.88
C GLY A 113 -12.46 -11.10 10.85
N LYS A 114 -11.20 -10.69 11.06
CA LYS A 114 -10.82 -9.66 12.03
C LYS A 114 -9.87 -8.64 11.41
N LEU A 115 -10.04 -7.39 11.80
CA LEU A 115 -9.07 -6.34 11.49
C LEU A 115 -7.73 -6.63 12.17
N TYR A 116 -6.64 -6.21 11.53
CA TYR A 116 -5.30 -6.28 12.13
C TYR A 116 -5.22 -5.45 13.41
N THR A 117 -4.30 -5.81 14.29
CA THR A 117 -4.04 -5.08 15.52
C THR A 117 -3.75 -3.61 15.23
N GLY A 118 -4.48 -2.72 15.90
CA GLY A 118 -4.36 -1.27 15.72
C GLY A 118 -5.32 -0.66 14.69
N PHE A 119 -6.03 -1.46 13.91
CA PHE A 119 -7.06 -0.98 12.99
C PHE A 119 -8.46 -1.09 13.61
N ASP A 120 -9.32 -0.17 13.23
CA ASP A 120 -10.72 -0.08 13.64
C ASP A 120 -11.66 0.06 12.43
N MET A 121 -12.95 0.18 12.70
CA MET A 121 -13.96 0.34 11.64
C MET A 121 -13.85 1.69 10.90
N ALA A 122 -13.26 2.72 11.52
CA ALA A 122 -13.00 3.98 10.83
C ALA A 122 -11.92 3.80 9.77
N PHE A 123 -10.86 3.03 10.10
CA PHE A 123 -9.84 2.65 9.15
C PHE A 123 -10.41 1.82 7.99
N ALA A 124 -11.20 0.79 8.28
CA ALA A 124 -11.80 -0.06 7.26
C ALA A 124 -12.70 0.75 6.31
N LYS A 125 -13.49 1.66 6.84
CA LYS A 125 -14.33 2.56 6.03
C LYS A 125 -13.49 3.48 5.12
N LYS A 126 -12.41 4.03 5.65
CA LYS A 126 -11.54 4.91 4.87
C LYS A 126 -10.78 4.12 3.79
N MET A 127 -10.33 2.90 4.10
CA MET A 127 -9.73 1.99 3.12
C MET A 127 -10.73 1.64 2.01
N THR A 128 -12.01 1.43 2.33
CA THR A 128 -13.07 1.22 1.31
C THR A 128 -13.17 2.42 0.36
N THR A 129 -13.02 3.64 0.87
CA THR A 129 -12.99 4.85 0.01
C THR A 129 -11.76 4.83 -0.91
N LEU A 130 -10.58 4.44 -0.41
CA LEU A 130 -9.39 4.30 -1.23
C LEU A 130 -9.57 3.23 -2.33
N CYS A 131 -10.21 2.11 -1.98
CA CYS A 131 -10.54 1.05 -2.95
C CYS A 131 -11.46 1.52 -4.08
N SER A 132 -12.33 2.50 -3.83
CA SER A 132 -13.23 3.03 -4.87
C SER A 132 -12.51 3.90 -5.91
N ASP A 133 -11.29 4.36 -5.62
CA ASP A 133 -10.45 5.10 -6.56
C ASP A 133 -9.55 4.15 -7.40
N ALA A 134 -9.62 2.84 -7.17
CA ALA A 134 -8.78 1.85 -7.83
C ALA A 134 -9.42 1.25 -9.09
N ASP A 135 -8.59 0.91 -10.07
CA ASP A 135 -9.00 0.10 -11.24
C ASP A 135 -9.10 -1.39 -10.88
N ILE A 136 -8.24 -1.84 -9.94
CA ILE A 136 -8.16 -3.24 -9.49
C ILE A 136 -8.00 -3.24 -7.98
N ILE A 137 -8.78 -4.09 -7.30
CA ILE A 137 -8.62 -4.37 -5.87
C ILE A 137 -8.30 -5.86 -5.65
N LEU A 138 -7.46 -6.16 -4.66
CA LEU A 138 -6.96 -7.51 -4.36
C LEU A 138 -7.32 -7.95 -2.93
N PRO A 139 -8.60 -7.90 -2.51
CA PRO A 139 -8.98 -8.22 -1.14
C PRO A 139 -8.97 -9.75 -0.91
N ASN A 140 -8.52 -10.17 0.28
CA ASN A 140 -8.88 -11.48 0.80
C ASN A 140 -10.36 -11.52 1.24
N ILE A 141 -10.86 -12.69 1.66
CA ILE A 141 -12.28 -12.85 2.04
C ILE A 141 -12.69 -11.94 3.20
N SER A 142 -11.81 -11.75 4.19
CA SER A 142 -12.08 -10.89 5.34
C SER A 142 -12.18 -9.43 4.92
N GLU A 143 -11.25 -8.97 4.12
CA GLU A 143 -11.23 -7.61 3.57
C GLU A 143 -12.45 -7.36 2.68
N ALA A 144 -12.79 -8.32 1.82
CA ALA A 144 -14.00 -8.24 0.99
C ALA A 144 -15.26 -8.09 1.84
N ALA A 145 -15.37 -8.83 2.96
CA ALA A 145 -16.49 -8.71 3.89
C ALA A 145 -16.56 -7.30 4.51
N PHE A 146 -15.45 -6.73 4.95
CA PHE A 146 -15.39 -5.36 5.48
C PHE A 146 -15.72 -4.31 4.42
N ILE A 147 -15.16 -4.43 3.21
CA ILE A 147 -15.40 -3.48 2.11
C ILE A 147 -16.86 -3.47 1.68
N THR A 148 -17.49 -4.65 1.58
CA THR A 148 -18.89 -4.79 1.14
C THR A 148 -19.91 -4.71 2.28
N ASN A 149 -19.43 -4.58 3.53
CA ASN A 149 -20.26 -4.64 4.73
C ASN A 149 -21.14 -5.89 4.80
N THR A 150 -20.59 -7.05 4.42
CA THR A 150 -21.25 -8.36 4.48
C THR A 150 -20.66 -9.20 5.63
N PRO A 151 -21.44 -10.13 6.21
CA PRO A 151 -20.89 -11.07 7.20
C PRO A 151 -19.75 -11.91 6.59
N TYR A 152 -18.72 -12.13 7.42
CA TYR A 152 -17.62 -13.05 7.11
C TYR A 152 -18.03 -14.50 7.32
#